data_5c3422b1150152e3568b871213afd942
#
_entry.id   5c3422b1150152e3568b871213afd942
#
_cell.length_a   1.000
_cell.length_b   1.000
_cell.length_c   1.000
_cell.angle_alpha   90.00
_cell.angle_beta   90.00
_cell.angle_gamma   90.00
#
_symmetry.space_group_name_H-M   'P 1'
#
loop_
_entity.id
_entity.type
_entity.pdbx_description
1 polymer ?
#
loop_
_entity_poly.entity_id
_entity_poly.type
_entity_poly.pdbx_seq_one_letter_code
_entity_poly.pdbx_strand_id
1 'polypeptide(L)'
;MFKRILLAALIFAVNISFQSVKDKGVDGRISEFKSQTKCENVSVVIYDRGELSYYGDSEWLYQIGSMTKSFTGLAVQKLIHEGKLSADGTVSERLPGFTVYYDSSNVDITVRNLLEQKSGFTNSEKDYPSATADMTLDEWAESISGKELKSMPGTEYSYSNVNYNLLGLIIEKVTGRTYSDYMEEEILMPLGLKDVSVGETDGGRIIEGSRLGFRKSFDYHVPVRTASIPAGYFYSNTESIGLWLKAWIENADSDMDEVISNLNENGDYYAGWERFDDDVIGHSGGTPNYSSRIVFSRSKELGVCVLTNLNVAATTDSLCNSLFEELDGGAGSGLVCDVWTVFDIIFTSVSVIGIALLIVTLFMKKKGILIGTGAFLAILLVLVFVLFPLIFGAGIRDIAFVWAPWSFVAGIVILMADMAGIVIKLVLVKVNEGRTKTG
;
A
#
# COMPACT_ATOMS: atom_id res chain seq x y z
N MET A 1 -16.56 -10.95 3.46
CA MET A 1 -16.39 -12.37 3.13
C MET A 1 -16.37 -12.61 1.61
N PHE A 2 -17.39 -12.24 0.84
CA PHE A 2 -17.44 -12.45 -0.63
C PHE A 2 -16.32 -11.72 -1.40
N LYS A 3 -15.95 -10.48 -1.00
CA LYS A 3 -14.84 -9.70 -1.60
C LYS A 3 -13.47 -10.39 -1.43
N ARG A 4 -13.19 -10.95 -0.25
CA ARG A 4 -11.94 -11.70 0.02
C ARG A 4 -11.88 -13.01 -0.73
N ILE A 5 -13.04 -13.69 -0.92
CA ILE A 5 -13.12 -14.96 -1.67
C ILE A 5 -12.92 -14.72 -3.17
N LEU A 6 -13.48 -13.65 -3.74
CA LEU A 6 -13.32 -13.33 -5.17
C LEU A 6 -11.88 -12.90 -5.49
N LEU A 7 -11.26 -12.08 -4.62
CA LEU A 7 -9.84 -11.68 -4.74
C LEU A 7 -8.93 -12.91 -4.56
N ALA A 8 -9.20 -13.76 -3.57
CA ALA A 8 -8.49 -15.01 -3.38
C ALA A 8 -8.67 -15.98 -4.56
N ALA A 9 -9.85 -16.06 -5.16
CA ALA A 9 -10.10 -16.90 -6.33
C ALA A 9 -9.39 -16.37 -7.59
N LEU A 10 -9.31 -15.05 -7.78
CA LEU A 10 -8.50 -14.45 -8.84
C LEU A 10 -6.99 -14.71 -8.64
N ILE A 11 -6.51 -14.55 -7.41
CA ILE A 11 -5.12 -14.86 -7.02
C ILE A 11 -4.84 -16.37 -7.15
N PHE A 12 -5.80 -17.22 -6.75
CA PHE A 12 -5.65 -18.69 -6.83
C PHE A 12 -5.65 -19.21 -8.28
N ALA A 13 -6.40 -18.58 -9.18
CA ALA A 13 -6.41 -18.94 -10.61
C ALA A 13 -5.09 -18.62 -11.34
N VAL A 14 -4.24 -17.77 -10.75
CA VAL A 14 -2.93 -17.37 -11.30
C VAL A 14 -1.76 -17.90 -10.47
N ASN A 15 -2.00 -18.62 -9.37
CA ASN A 15 -0.97 -19.34 -8.64
C ASN A 15 -0.38 -20.48 -9.52
N ILE A 16 0.39 -20.08 -10.51
CA ILE A 16 1.43 -20.93 -11.07
C ILE A 16 2.49 -20.95 -9.97
N SER A 17 2.43 -21.99 -9.14
CA SER A 17 3.46 -22.27 -8.14
C SER A 17 4.78 -22.42 -8.89
N PHE A 18 5.59 -21.38 -8.87
CA PHE A 18 6.99 -21.54 -9.25
C PHE A 18 7.61 -22.42 -8.18
N GLN A 19 8.03 -23.61 -8.56
CA GLN A 19 8.71 -24.51 -7.66
C GLN A 19 9.92 -23.79 -7.06
N SER A 20 9.99 -23.75 -5.74
CA SER A 20 11.15 -23.33 -4.97
C SER A 20 12.38 -24.08 -5.49
N VAL A 21 13.29 -23.37 -6.13
CA VAL A 21 14.62 -23.89 -6.39
C VAL A 21 15.41 -23.71 -5.11
N LYS A 22 15.77 -24.80 -4.47
CA LYS A 22 16.60 -24.83 -3.27
C LYS A 22 17.88 -24.01 -3.48
N ASP A 23 18.19 -23.18 -2.49
CA ASP A 23 19.51 -22.59 -2.24
C ASP A 23 20.01 -21.54 -3.27
N LYS A 24 19.22 -20.48 -3.48
CA LYS A 24 19.63 -19.37 -4.36
C LYS A 24 20.44 -18.29 -3.66
N GLY A 25 20.42 -18.23 -2.32
CA GLY A 25 20.92 -17.11 -1.55
C GLY A 25 20.13 -15.80 -1.81
N VAL A 26 20.45 -14.74 -1.07
CA VAL A 26 19.72 -13.46 -1.13
C VAL A 26 19.73 -12.85 -2.55
N ASP A 27 20.89 -12.80 -3.21
CA ASP A 27 21.00 -12.22 -4.57
C ASP A 27 20.18 -13.00 -5.61
N GLY A 28 20.12 -14.32 -5.47
CA GLY A 28 19.29 -15.16 -6.33
C GLY A 28 17.81 -14.92 -6.14
N ARG A 29 17.37 -14.68 -4.90
CA ARG A 29 15.98 -14.31 -4.56
C ARG A 29 15.62 -12.92 -5.09
N ILE A 30 16.52 -11.94 -4.96
CA ILE A 30 16.35 -10.60 -5.52
C ILE A 30 16.24 -10.69 -7.07
N SER A 31 17.10 -11.49 -7.71
CA SER A 31 17.05 -11.68 -9.16
C SER A 31 15.73 -12.31 -9.63
N GLU A 32 15.23 -13.30 -8.89
CA GLU A 32 13.91 -13.91 -9.14
C GLU A 32 12.79 -12.87 -9.00
N PHE A 33 12.80 -12.09 -7.93
CA PHE A 33 11.84 -11.02 -7.69
C PHE A 33 11.82 -10.00 -8.84
N LYS A 34 13.00 -9.48 -9.23
CA LYS A 34 13.13 -8.54 -10.37
C LYS A 34 12.61 -9.13 -11.68
N SER A 35 12.92 -10.40 -11.94
CA SER A 35 12.43 -11.10 -13.13
C SER A 35 10.91 -11.21 -13.16
N GLN A 36 10.30 -11.52 -12.03
CA GLN A 36 8.85 -11.73 -11.91
C GLN A 36 8.07 -10.42 -11.95
N THR A 37 8.49 -9.43 -11.17
CA THR A 37 7.77 -8.16 -10.98
C THR A 37 8.11 -7.09 -12.02
N LYS A 38 9.30 -7.16 -12.63
CA LYS A 38 9.92 -6.10 -13.45
C LYS A 38 10.33 -4.85 -12.63
N CYS A 39 10.38 -4.98 -11.31
CA CYS A 39 10.96 -3.95 -10.45
C CYS A 39 12.46 -3.81 -10.75
N GLU A 40 12.92 -2.58 -10.97
CA GLU A 40 14.33 -2.33 -11.31
C GLU A 40 15.20 -2.21 -10.07
N ASN A 41 14.67 -1.61 -9.01
CA ASN A 41 15.44 -1.32 -7.80
C ASN A 41 14.83 -2.02 -6.60
N VAL A 42 15.64 -2.87 -5.99
CA VAL A 42 15.33 -3.65 -4.79
C VAL A 42 16.52 -3.60 -3.88
N SER A 43 16.31 -3.18 -2.64
CA SER A 43 17.34 -3.17 -1.60
C SER A 43 16.84 -3.98 -0.40
N VAL A 44 17.76 -4.76 0.18
CA VAL A 44 17.47 -5.64 1.32
C VAL A 44 18.49 -5.37 2.41
N VAL A 45 18.03 -5.31 3.65
CA VAL A 45 18.88 -5.37 4.83
C VAL A 45 18.48 -6.56 5.69
N ILE A 46 19.47 -7.24 6.19
CA ILE A 46 19.36 -8.37 7.12
C ILE A 46 20.14 -8.03 8.38
N TYR A 47 19.48 -8.17 9.52
CA TYR A 47 20.12 -8.23 10.83
C TYR A 47 20.12 -9.69 11.28
N ASP A 48 21.28 -10.24 11.56
CA ASP A 48 21.43 -11.60 12.09
C ASP A 48 22.46 -11.59 13.23
N ARG A 49 21.99 -11.79 14.48
CA ARG A 49 22.81 -11.93 15.70
C ARG A 49 23.90 -10.87 15.85
N GLY A 50 23.51 -9.60 15.72
CA GLY A 50 24.39 -8.45 15.89
C GLY A 50 25.03 -7.93 14.59
N GLU A 51 24.97 -8.67 13.49
CA GLU A 51 25.56 -8.27 12.21
C GLU A 51 24.51 -7.75 11.23
N LEU A 52 24.84 -6.68 10.51
CA LEU A 52 24.01 -6.11 9.44
C LEU A 52 24.63 -6.44 8.08
N SER A 53 23.83 -6.97 7.19
CA SER A 53 24.19 -7.25 5.79
C SER A 53 23.24 -6.54 4.84
N TYR A 54 23.80 -5.96 3.77
CA TYR A 54 23.08 -5.14 2.81
C TYR A 54 23.21 -5.72 1.41
N TYR A 55 22.09 -5.71 0.65
CA TYR A 55 22.00 -6.21 -0.73
C TYR A 55 21.25 -5.18 -1.58
N GLY A 56 21.70 -4.98 -2.81
CA GLY A 56 21.24 -3.89 -3.65
C GLY A 56 21.96 -2.59 -3.32
N ASP A 57 21.36 -1.45 -3.64
CA ASP A 57 21.93 -0.13 -3.33
C ASP A 57 21.47 0.34 -1.96
N SER A 58 22.40 0.51 -1.03
CA SER A 58 22.09 0.87 0.36
C SER A 58 21.88 2.36 0.59
N GLU A 59 22.27 3.23 -0.38
CA GLU A 59 22.24 4.69 -0.21
C GLU A 59 20.93 5.34 -0.70
N TRP A 60 20.24 4.70 -1.66
CA TRP A 60 19.00 5.25 -2.20
C TRP A 60 17.86 5.25 -1.18
N LEU A 61 17.12 6.37 -1.15
CA LEU A 61 15.94 6.54 -0.32
C LEU A 61 14.71 6.04 -1.05
N TYR A 62 14.00 5.13 -0.42
CA TYR A 62 12.70 4.60 -0.86
C TYR A 62 11.60 5.14 0.03
N GLN A 63 10.43 5.43 -0.51
CA GLN A 63 9.26 5.67 0.32
C GLN A 63 8.84 4.38 1.01
N ILE A 64 8.86 4.38 2.35
CA ILE A 64 8.64 3.16 3.15
C ILE A 64 7.16 2.88 3.45
N GLY A 65 6.26 3.70 2.94
CA GLY A 65 4.82 3.50 3.11
C GLY A 65 4.43 3.34 4.57
N SER A 66 3.52 2.44 4.85
CA SER A 66 2.96 2.25 6.19
C SER A 66 3.94 1.76 7.25
N MET A 67 5.18 1.36 6.91
CA MET A 67 6.23 1.17 7.92
C MET A 67 6.50 2.46 8.71
N THR A 68 6.18 3.64 8.16
CA THR A 68 6.19 4.93 8.85
C THR A 68 5.42 4.89 10.18
N LYS A 69 4.35 4.10 10.25
CA LYS A 69 3.50 4.02 11.45
C LYS A 69 4.24 3.56 12.68
N SER A 70 5.27 2.71 12.54
CA SER A 70 6.08 2.26 13.68
C SER A 70 6.89 3.41 14.30
N PHE A 71 7.33 4.38 13.49
CA PHE A 71 7.99 5.59 13.97
C PHE A 71 7.01 6.51 14.70
N THR A 72 5.84 6.76 14.11
CA THR A 72 4.77 7.55 14.75
C THR A 72 4.29 6.90 16.05
N GLY A 73 4.14 5.58 16.05
CA GLY A 73 3.74 4.81 17.23
C GLY A 73 4.74 4.91 18.37
N LEU A 74 6.05 4.81 18.07
CA LEU A 74 7.11 5.00 19.07
C LEU A 74 7.10 6.43 19.63
N ALA A 75 6.89 7.44 18.79
CA ALA A 75 6.79 8.84 19.23
C ALA A 75 5.63 9.05 20.19
N VAL A 76 4.47 8.45 19.93
CA VAL A 76 3.32 8.50 20.84
C VAL A 76 3.60 7.74 22.14
N GLN A 77 4.24 6.57 22.07
CA GLN A 77 4.61 5.79 23.24
C GLN A 77 5.57 6.58 24.15
N LYS A 78 6.56 7.26 23.58
CA LYS A 78 7.47 8.16 24.31
C LYS A 78 6.69 9.26 25.05
N LEU A 79 5.73 9.92 24.42
CA LEU A 79 4.89 10.94 25.06
C LEU A 79 4.03 10.35 26.18
N ILE A 80 3.60 9.10 26.07
CA ILE A 80 2.85 8.40 27.12
C ILE A 80 3.80 8.11 28.30
N HIS A 81 4.97 7.60 28.07
CA HIS A 81 5.98 7.33 29.11
C HIS A 81 6.37 8.62 29.85
N GLU A 82 6.55 9.71 29.14
CA GLU A 82 6.85 11.02 29.72
C GLU A 82 5.67 11.64 30.50
N GLY A 83 4.51 11.00 30.52
CA GLY A 83 3.30 11.51 31.17
C GLY A 83 2.65 12.73 30.49
N LYS A 84 3.10 13.06 29.27
CA LYS A 84 2.53 14.18 28.48
C LYS A 84 1.22 13.77 27.77
N LEU A 85 1.04 12.49 27.55
CA LEU A 85 -0.13 11.89 26.90
C LEU A 85 -0.61 10.67 27.72
N SER A 86 -1.90 10.36 27.67
CA SER A 86 -2.45 9.12 28.23
C SER A 86 -2.97 8.24 27.10
N ALA A 87 -2.66 6.94 27.13
CA ALA A 87 -3.22 6.00 26.17
C ALA A 87 -4.76 5.93 26.24
N ASP A 88 -5.32 6.10 27.43
CA ASP A 88 -6.77 6.08 27.67
C ASP A 88 -7.40 7.49 27.62
N GLY A 89 -6.58 8.55 27.39
CA GLY A 89 -7.06 9.90 27.12
C GLY A 89 -7.77 10.00 25.77
N THR A 90 -8.78 10.86 25.67
CA THR A 90 -9.58 10.97 24.45
C THR A 90 -8.94 11.90 23.42
N VAL A 91 -9.26 11.67 22.15
CA VAL A 91 -8.86 12.56 21.04
C VAL A 91 -9.45 13.97 21.25
N SER A 92 -10.70 14.06 21.71
CA SER A 92 -11.39 15.34 21.98
C SER A 92 -10.71 16.19 23.06
N GLU A 93 -10.02 15.59 24.04
CA GLU A 93 -9.20 16.31 25.03
C GLU A 93 -7.99 17.02 24.41
N ARG A 94 -7.44 16.48 23.33
CA ARG A 94 -6.23 16.99 22.64
C ARG A 94 -6.56 17.82 21.42
N LEU A 95 -7.72 17.57 20.80
CA LEU A 95 -8.24 18.25 19.63
C LEU A 95 -9.63 18.85 19.94
N PRO A 96 -9.69 19.97 20.70
CA PRO A 96 -10.96 20.60 21.07
C PRO A 96 -11.78 20.95 19.82
N GLY A 97 -13.05 20.49 19.78
CA GLY A 97 -13.93 20.68 18.64
C GLY A 97 -13.94 19.54 17.62
N PHE A 98 -12.98 18.60 17.67
CA PHE A 98 -13.05 17.37 16.89
C PHE A 98 -14.13 16.45 17.46
N THR A 99 -15.05 16.01 16.61
CA THR A 99 -16.16 15.14 16.99
C THR A 99 -16.33 14.01 16.00
N VAL A 100 -16.80 12.86 16.47
CA VAL A 100 -17.20 11.73 15.63
C VAL A 100 -18.49 11.14 16.17
N TYR A 101 -19.21 10.44 15.30
CA TYR A 101 -20.48 9.83 15.65
C TYR A 101 -20.48 8.35 15.37
N TYR A 102 -21.21 7.59 16.18
CA TYR A 102 -21.56 6.19 15.92
C TYR A 102 -23.04 6.02 16.27
N ASP A 103 -23.81 5.46 15.34
CA ASP A 103 -25.28 5.34 15.46
C ASP A 103 -25.95 6.67 15.86
N SER A 104 -25.52 7.76 15.18
CA SER A 104 -25.98 9.15 15.39
C SER A 104 -25.68 9.72 16.79
N SER A 105 -24.92 9.02 17.63
CA SER A 105 -24.50 9.50 18.95
C SER A 105 -23.06 9.96 18.91
N ASN A 106 -22.77 11.09 19.57
CA ASN A 106 -21.39 11.53 19.74
C ASN A 106 -20.63 10.52 20.62
N VAL A 107 -19.45 10.08 20.17
CA VAL A 107 -18.62 9.10 20.88
C VAL A 107 -17.18 9.58 20.95
N ASP A 108 -16.46 9.14 21.98
CA ASP A 108 -15.03 9.43 22.13
C ASP A 108 -14.17 8.30 21.57
N ILE A 109 -13.03 8.68 20.96
CA ILE A 109 -11.96 7.80 20.54
C ILE A 109 -10.79 8.03 21.50
N THR A 110 -10.19 6.97 22.06
CA THR A 110 -8.97 7.08 22.85
C THR A 110 -7.72 7.02 22.00
N VAL A 111 -6.57 7.51 22.49
CA VAL A 111 -5.25 7.34 21.85
C VAL A 111 -4.95 5.87 21.65
N ARG A 112 -5.28 5.00 22.61
CA ARG A 112 -5.18 3.55 22.50
C ARG A 112 -5.96 3.00 21.31
N ASN A 113 -7.19 3.45 21.08
CA ASN A 113 -7.98 3.02 19.94
C ASN A 113 -7.33 3.36 18.59
N LEU A 114 -6.62 4.49 18.52
CA LEU A 114 -5.86 4.87 17.33
C LEU A 114 -4.63 3.96 17.14
N LEU A 115 -3.85 3.73 18.22
CA LEU A 115 -2.66 2.86 18.20
C LEU A 115 -2.98 1.42 17.83
N GLU A 116 -4.16 0.91 18.26
CA GLU A 116 -4.62 -0.46 18.02
C GLU A 116 -5.42 -0.62 16.73
N GLN A 117 -5.62 0.44 15.93
CA GLN A 117 -6.50 0.39 14.74
C GLN A 117 -7.96 -0.03 15.07
N LYS A 118 -8.46 0.40 16.24
CA LYS A 118 -9.82 0.09 16.74
C LYS A 118 -10.69 1.34 16.92
N SER A 119 -10.40 2.42 16.22
CA SER A 119 -11.12 3.69 16.33
C SER A 119 -12.52 3.70 15.73
N GLY A 120 -12.84 2.74 14.86
CA GLY A 120 -14.06 2.73 14.04
C GLY A 120 -13.92 3.43 12.69
N PHE A 121 -12.79 4.09 12.40
CA PHE A 121 -12.46 4.57 11.06
C PHE A 121 -12.10 3.39 10.11
N THR A 122 -12.26 3.62 8.81
CA THR A 122 -11.82 2.70 7.75
C THR A 122 -10.98 3.44 6.72
N ASN A 123 -10.31 2.74 5.81
CA ASN A 123 -9.59 3.33 4.67
C ASN A 123 -10.51 3.69 3.49
N SER A 124 -11.81 3.93 3.73
CA SER A 124 -12.74 4.34 2.69
C SER A 124 -12.56 5.82 2.37
N GLU A 125 -11.96 6.17 1.25
CA GLU A 125 -11.83 7.57 0.80
C GLU A 125 -13.18 8.26 0.56
N LYS A 126 -14.22 7.48 0.31
CA LYS A 126 -15.58 8.00 0.18
C LYS A 126 -16.13 8.54 1.51
N ASP A 127 -15.83 7.84 2.60
CA ASP A 127 -16.32 8.18 3.93
C ASP A 127 -15.37 9.15 4.64
N TYR A 128 -14.06 8.93 4.47
CA TYR A 128 -12.98 9.72 5.07
C TYR A 128 -12.00 10.15 3.98
N PRO A 129 -12.16 11.36 3.42
CA PRO A 129 -11.32 11.84 2.32
C PRO A 129 -9.84 11.88 2.71
N SER A 130 -8.99 11.40 1.81
CA SER A 130 -7.55 11.59 1.94
C SER A 130 -7.18 13.07 1.85
N ALA A 131 -6.09 13.46 2.51
CA ALA A 131 -5.54 14.79 2.40
C ALA A 131 -5.17 15.14 0.94
N THR A 132 -5.29 16.41 0.58
CA THR A 132 -4.64 16.95 -0.64
C THR A 132 -3.15 17.23 -0.37
N ALA A 133 -2.37 17.53 -1.40
CA ALA A 133 -0.92 17.70 -1.27
C ALA A 133 -0.52 18.76 -0.22
N ASP A 134 -1.20 19.91 -0.22
CA ASP A 134 -0.82 21.07 0.59
C ASP A 134 -1.62 21.22 1.90
N MET A 135 -2.48 20.25 2.22
CA MET A 135 -3.36 20.29 3.40
C MET A 135 -2.56 20.02 4.66
N THR A 136 -2.70 20.88 5.67
CA THR A 136 -2.14 20.65 7.01
C THR A 136 -2.88 19.54 7.76
N LEU A 137 -2.29 19.03 8.84
CA LEU A 137 -2.96 18.06 9.71
C LEU A 137 -4.23 18.62 10.34
N ASP A 138 -4.24 19.91 10.74
CA ASP A 138 -5.42 20.59 11.28
C ASP A 138 -6.55 20.67 10.24
N GLU A 139 -6.28 21.22 9.07
CA GLU A 139 -7.27 21.34 7.99
C GLU A 139 -7.85 19.99 7.58
N TRP A 140 -6.99 18.97 7.54
CA TRP A 140 -7.45 17.62 7.22
C TRP A 140 -8.33 17.05 8.34
N ALA A 141 -7.95 17.20 9.61
CA ALA A 141 -8.75 16.74 10.75
C ALA A 141 -10.12 17.45 10.79
N GLU A 142 -10.18 18.75 10.50
CA GLU A 142 -11.45 19.48 10.35
C GLU A 142 -12.34 18.88 9.26
N SER A 143 -11.76 18.44 8.13
CA SER A 143 -12.50 17.85 7.01
C SER A 143 -13.16 16.49 7.34
N ILE A 144 -12.62 15.78 8.33
CA ILE A 144 -13.15 14.49 8.79
C ILE A 144 -13.92 14.59 10.13
N SER A 145 -13.90 15.73 10.78
CA SER A 145 -14.72 15.98 11.99
C SER A 145 -16.22 15.91 11.65
N GLY A 146 -17.00 15.42 12.58
CA GLY A 146 -18.45 15.23 12.40
C GLY A 146 -18.84 14.00 11.57
N LYS A 147 -17.88 13.14 11.19
CA LYS A 147 -18.15 11.93 10.41
C LYS A 147 -18.67 10.79 11.27
N GLU A 148 -19.45 9.92 10.63
CA GLU A 148 -19.97 8.68 11.21
C GLU A 148 -18.90 7.57 11.14
N LEU A 149 -18.64 6.90 12.26
CA LEU A 149 -17.77 5.73 12.35
C LEU A 149 -18.48 4.47 11.83
N LYS A 150 -17.73 3.46 11.44
CA LYS A 150 -18.27 2.19 10.94
C LYS A 150 -18.46 1.14 12.05
N SER A 151 -17.77 1.31 13.18
CA SER A 151 -17.94 0.50 14.39
C SER A 151 -17.74 1.37 15.62
N MET A 152 -18.22 0.92 16.77
CA MET A 152 -17.99 1.58 18.06
C MET A 152 -16.50 1.53 18.38
N PRO A 153 -15.88 2.66 18.82
CA PRO A 153 -14.47 2.68 19.22
C PRO A 153 -14.14 1.59 20.24
N GLY A 154 -13.02 0.93 20.04
CA GLY A 154 -12.51 -0.15 20.89
C GLY A 154 -13.07 -1.56 20.57
N THR A 155 -14.07 -1.71 19.68
CA THR A 155 -14.77 -2.99 19.48
C THR A 155 -14.24 -3.82 18.32
N GLU A 156 -13.86 -3.20 17.22
CA GLU A 156 -13.46 -3.92 16.00
C GLU A 156 -12.14 -3.37 15.46
N TYR A 157 -11.27 -4.29 15.04
CA TYR A 157 -10.06 -3.96 14.28
C TYR A 157 -10.44 -3.53 12.86
N SER A 158 -10.00 -2.34 12.48
CA SER A 158 -10.15 -1.81 11.12
C SER A 158 -8.98 -0.91 10.78
N TYR A 159 -8.06 -1.44 9.97
CA TYR A 159 -6.88 -0.68 9.55
C TYR A 159 -7.29 0.62 8.83
N SER A 160 -6.78 1.75 9.35
CA SER A 160 -7.05 3.07 8.78
C SER A 160 -5.86 4.02 8.92
N ASN A 161 -5.50 4.70 7.82
CA ASN A 161 -4.50 5.77 7.84
C ASN A 161 -4.95 6.97 8.67
N VAL A 162 -6.26 7.18 8.80
CA VAL A 162 -6.86 8.24 9.63
C VAL A 162 -6.30 8.21 11.05
N ASN A 163 -6.13 7.02 11.63
CA ASN A 163 -5.65 6.86 12.99
C ASN A 163 -4.26 7.49 13.19
N TYR A 164 -3.34 7.22 12.27
CA TYR A 164 -1.96 7.71 12.39
C TYR A 164 -1.80 9.17 12.00
N ASN A 165 -2.64 9.69 11.12
CA ASN A 165 -2.69 11.12 10.84
C ASN A 165 -3.21 11.90 12.07
N LEU A 166 -4.22 11.37 12.77
CA LEU A 166 -4.68 11.95 14.04
C LEU A 166 -3.61 11.87 15.14
N LEU A 167 -2.86 10.75 15.23
CA LEU A 167 -1.73 10.64 16.15
C LEU A 167 -0.64 11.67 15.84
N GLY A 168 -0.34 11.91 14.56
CA GLY A 168 0.58 12.98 14.14
C GLY A 168 0.11 14.36 14.59
N LEU A 169 -1.17 14.68 14.41
CA LEU A 169 -1.73 15.93 14.89
C LEU A 169 -1.70 16.03 16.42
N ILE A 170 -1.98 14.95 17.15
CA ILE A 170 -1.89 14.90 18.61
C ILE A 170 -0.45 15.19 19.07
N ILE A 171 0.57 14.66 18.40
CA ILE A 171 1.98 14.96 18.66
C ILE A 171 2.20 16.48 18.56
N GLU A 172 1.74 17.14 17.49
CA GLU A 172 1.89 18.58 17.32
C GLU A 172 1.19 19.37 18.45
N LYS A 173 -0.03 19.00 18.82
CA LYS A 173 -0.80 19.69 19.88
C LYS A 173 -0.19 19.52 21.26
N VAL A 174 0.35 18.34 21.56
CA VAL A 174 0.95 18.06 22.88
C VAL A 174 2.32 18.71 23.03
N THR A 175 3.10 18.76 21.93
CA THR A 175 4.49 19.23 21.98
C THR A 175 4.65 20.72 21.62
N GLY A 176 3.68 21.27 20.88
CA GLY A 176 3.77 22.63 20.32
C GLY A 176 4.80 22.74 19.18
N ARG A 177 5.26 21.62 18.62
CA ARG A 177 6.23 21.52 17.52
C ARG A 177 5.56 20.94 16.31
N THR A 178 6.12 21.14 15.12
CA THR A 178 5.68 20.43 13.93
C THR A 178 5.95 18.93 14.10
N TYR A 179 5.14 18.10 13.45
CA TYR A 179 5.36 16.64 13.47
C TYR A 179 6.78 16.28 12.98
N SER A 180 7.23 16.93 11.91
CA SER A 180 8.58 16.68 11.35
C SER A 180 9.69 17.02 12.35
N ASP A 181 9.67 18.22 12.96
CA ASP A 181 10.68 18.63 13.92
C ASP A 181 10.72 17.68 15.13
N TYR A 182 9.55 17.26 15.62
CA TYR A 182 9.49 16.33 16.73
C TYR A 182 10.08 14.96 16.36
N MET A 183 9.71 14.42 15.19
CA MET A 183 10.24 13.14 14.72
C MET A 183 11.76 13.17 14.54
N GLU A 184 12.27 14.21 13.90
CA GLU A 184 13.71 14.36 13.68
C GLU A 184 14.50 14.42 14.97
N GLU A 185 14.11 15.30 15.91
CA GLU A 185 14.88 15.55 17.12
C GLU A 185 14.70 14.47 18.19
N GLU A 186 13.50 13.90 18.34
CA GLU A 186 13.18 12.99 19.44
C GLU A 186 13.24 11.52 19.08
N ILE A 187 13.13 11.18 17.80
CA ILE A 187 13.11 9.78 17.34
C ILE A 187 14.30 9.47 16.44
N LEU A 188 14.50 10.24 15.36
CA LEU A 188 15.49 9.87 14.34
C LEU A 188 16.94 10.16 14.80
N MET A 189 17.20 11.34 15.31
CA MET A 189 18.56 11.73 15.76
C MET A 189 19.08 10.88 16.92
N PRO A 190 18.31 10.59 18.00
CA PRO A 190 18.77 9.76 19.10
C PRO A 190 19.14 8.33 18.69
N LEU A 191 18.45 7.78 17.67
CA LEU A 191 18.71 6.45 17.13
C LEU A 191 19.75 6.43 16.01
N GLY A 192 20.31 7.60 15.64
CA GLY A 192 21.30 7.71 14.58
C GLY A 192 20.78 7.49 13.17
N LEU A 193 19.47 7.63 12.96
CA LEU A 193 18.79 7.38 11.69
C LEU A 193 18.91 8.59 10.74
N LYS A 194 20.11 8.83 10.23
CA LYS A 194 20.48 10.07 9.49
C LYS A 194 19.85 10.16 8.09
N ASP A 195 19.57 9.01 7.49
CA ASP A 195 19.01 8.89 6.15
C ASP A 195 17.53 8.47 6.19
N VAL A 196 16.80 9.02 7.14
CA VAL A 196 15.32 8.98 7.17
C VAL A 196 14.82 10.39 6.95
N SER A 197 13.91 10.58 5.99
CA SER A 197 13.25 11.85 5.73
C SER A 197 11.78 11.78 6.10
N VAL A 198 11.31 12.81 6.82
CA VAL A 198 9.91 12.98 7.21
C VAL A 198 9.16 13.72 6.08
N GLY A 199 8.66 12.98 5.12
CA GLY A 199 8.15 13.51 3.86
C GLY A 199 9.23 13.61 2.78
N GLU A 200 8.88 14.23 1.67
CA GLU A 200 9.81 14.44 0.55
C GLU A 200 10.89 15.46 0.91
N THR A 201 12.11 15.21 0.47
CA THR A 201 13.25 16.08 0.68
C THR A 201 13.89 16.45 -0.66
N ASP A 202 14.42 17.66 -0.77
CA ASP A 202 15.17 18.14 -1.95
C ASP A 202 16.56 17.47 -2.09
N GLY A 203 16.89 16.50 -1.26
CA GLY A 203 18.25 15.98 -1.03
C GLY A 203 18.82 15.00 -2.06
N GLY A 204 18.24 14.82 -3.22
CA GLY A 204 18.92 14.19 -4.39
C GLY A 204 19.22 12.69 -4.35
N ARG A 205 18.90 11.95 -3.27
CA ARG A 205 19.08 10.48 -3.17
C ARG A 205 17.77 9.68 -3.18
N ILE A 206 16.64 10.33 -3.47
CA ILE A 206 15.38 9.61 -3.62
C ILE A 206 15.40 8.88 -4.96
N ILE A 207 15.24 7.57 -4.92
CA ILE A 207 15.00 6.80 -6.13
C ILE A 207 13.57 7.04 -6.61
N GLU A 208 13.39 7.34 -7.89
CA GLU A 208 12.05 7.56 -8.43
C GLU A 208 11.22 6.29 -8.31
N GLY A 209 9.99 6.45 -7.79
CA GLY A 209 9.03 5.36 -7.73
C GLY A 209 8.52 4.98 -9.11
N SER A 210 8.04 3.77 -9.26
CA SER A 210 7.67 3.22 -10.55
C SER A 210 6.25 2.67 -10.59
N ARG A 211 5.71 2.63 -11.80
CA ARG A 211 4.42 2.03 -12.13
C ARG A 211 4.56 1.01 -13.24
N LEU A 212 3.95 -0.16 -13.04
CA LEU A 212 3.99 -1.26 -14.00
C LEU A 212 3.13 -0.94 -15.24
N GLY A 213 3.58 -1.43 -16.42
CA GLY A 213 2.81 -1.38 -17.65
C GLY A 213 3.49 -2.19 -18.74
N PHE A 214 2.73 -3.00 -19.48
CA PHE A 214 3.24 -3.79 -20.62
C PHE A 214 4.49 -4.61 -20.28
N ARG A 215 4.53 -5.19 -19.08
CA ARG A 215 5.66 -5.98 -18.53
C ARG A 215 6.97 -5.18 -18.42
N LYS A 216 6.86 -3.89 -18.08
CA LYS A 216 7.98 -2.98 -17.80
C LYS A 216 7.62 -2.05 -16.65
N SER A 217 8.63 -1.56 -15.93
CA SER A 217 8.51 -0.45 -15.01
C SER A 217 8.65 0.88 -15.75
N PHE A 218 7.92 1.88 -15.32
CA PHE A 218 7.99 3.26 -15.79
C PHE A 218 8.05 4.17 -14.57
N ASP A 219 8.89 5.17 -14.62
CA ASP A 219 8.94 6.19 -13.58
C ASP A 219 7.55 6.79 -13.34
N TYR A 220 7.20 6.91 -12.08
CA TYR A 220 5.89 7.38 -11.67
C TYR A 220 5.97 8.19 -10.38
N HIS A 221 5.97 9.49 -10.52
CA HIS A 221 5.95 10.40 -9.39
C HIS A 221 4.55 10.50 -8.78
N VAL A 222 4.47 10.36 -7.46
CA VAL A 222 3.24 10.56 -6.68
C VAL A 222 3.53 11.60 -5.62
N PRO A 223 2.88 12.77 -5.64
CA PRO A 223 3.12 13.82 -4.67
C PRO A 223 2.87 13.35 -3.23
N VAL A 224 3.72 13.76 -2.31
CA VAL A 224 3.50 13.58 -0.88
C VAL A 224 2.29 14.40 -0.44
N ARG A 225 1.44 13.81 0.38
CA ARG A 225 0.31 14.48 1.01
C ARG A 225 0.71 14.83 2.43
N THR A 226 0.94 16.10 2.72
CA THR A 226 1.52 16.58 3.99
C THR A 226 0.78 16.03 5.22
N ALA A 227 -0.55 16.12 5.26
CA ALA A 227 -1.34 15.60 6.36
C ALA A 227 -1.40 14.05 6.42
N SER A 228 -0.78 13.34 5.50
CA SER A 228 -0.68 11.88 5.52
C SER A 228 0.73 11.37 5.84
N ILE A 229 1.67 12.27 6.07
CA ILE A 229 3.06 11.91 6.43
C ILE A 229 3.11 10.95 7.63
N PRO A 230 2.36 11.18 8.74
CA PRO A 230 2.44 10.30 9.91
C PRO A 230 1.99 8.86 9.64
N ALA A 231 1.18 8.65 8.60
CA ALA A 231 0.64 7.34 8.26
C ALA A 231 1.46 6.59 7.21
N GLY A 232 2.32 7.28 6.37
CA GLY A 232 2.93 6.52 5.29
C GLY A 232 3.85 7.25 4.30
N TYR A 233 4.43 8.39 4.65
CA TYR A 233 5.25 9.13 3.69
C TYR A 233 6.67 9.43 4.19
N PHE A 234 7.26 8.55 5.01
CA PHE A 234 8.69 8.60 5.28
C PHE A 234 9.46 7.99 4.10
N TYR A 235 10.66 8.51 3.90
CA TYR A 235 11.65 7.92 3.02
C TYR A 235 12.83 7.42 3.84
N SER A 236 13.39 6.27 3.49
CA SER A 236 14.56 5.72 4.14
C SER A 236 15.36 4.84 3.19
N ASN A 237 16.62 4.62 3.54
CA ASN A 237 17.49 3.64 2.91
C ASN A 237 17.66 2.40 3.80
N THR A 238 18.31 1.37 3.27
CA THR A 238 18.53 0.14 4.04
C THR A 238 19.54 0.31 5.17
N GLU A 239 20.44 1.30 5.14
CA GLU A 239 21.37 1.56 6.25
C GLU A 239 20.60 2.04 7.49
N SER A 240 19.74 3.06 7.35
CA SER A 240 18.91 3.55 8.46
C SER A 240 17.88 2.52 8.91
N ILE A 241 17.28 1.76 7.99
CA ILE A 241 16.35 0.67 8.38
C ILE A 241 17.08 -0.47 9.09
N GLY A 242 18.34 -0.74 8.74
CA GLY A 242 19.18 -1.70 9.48
C GLY A 242 19.40 -1.27 10.94
N LEU A 243 19.68 0.01 11.17
CA LEU A 243 19.76 0.56 12.52
C LEU A 243 18.41 0.51 13.27
N TRP A 244 17.30 0.76 12.55
CA TRP A 244 15.95 0.65 13.08
C TRP A 244 15.61 -0.79 13.49
N LEU A 245 15.92 -1.79 12.65
CA LEU A 245 15.80 -3.21 12.99
C LEU A 245 16.62 -3.56 14.23
N LYS A 246 17.88 -3.15 14.23
CA LYS A 246 18.80 -3.38 15.35
C LYS A 246 18.24 -2.81 16.65
N ALA A 247 17.75 -1.56 16.63
CA ALA A 247 17.18 -0.91 17.81
C ALA A 247 15.99 -1.71 18.38
N TRP A 248 15.07 -2.19 17.53
CA TRP A 248 13.91 -2.98 17.97
C TRP A 248 14.28 -4.37 18.48
N ILE A 249 15.27 -5.03 17.86
CA ILE A 249 15.69 -6.38 18.23
C ILE A 249 16.51 -6.35 19.52
N GLU A 250 17.48 -5.44 19.61
CA GLU A 250 18.38 -5.33 20.76
C GLU A 250 17.79 -4.52 21.94
N ASN A 251 16.56 -4.01 21.76
CA ASN A 251 15.89 -3.23 22.79
C ASN A 251 16.64 -1.96 23.22
N ALA A 252 16.92 -1.09 22.25
CA ALA A 252 17.72 0.11 22.47
C ALA A 252 17.03 1.16 23.38
N ASP A 253 15.69 1.06 23.56
CA ASP A 253 14.88 2.02 24.32
C ASP A 253 13.74 1.31 25.09
N SER A 254 13.48 1.75 26.34
CA SER A 254 12.39 1.23 27.19
C SER A 254 11.01 1.42 26.56
N ASP A 255 10.81 2.47 25.73
CA ASP A 255 9.56 2.72 25.03
C ASP A 255 9.28 1.63 23.99
N MET A 256 10.31 1.06 23.37
CA MET A 256 10.21 -0.09 22.48
C MET A 256 9.73 -1.35 23.21
N ASP A 257 10.18 -1.58 24.45
CA ASP A 257 9.70 -2.70 25.27
C ASP A 257 8.23 -2.54 25.62
N GLU A 258 7.80 -1.35 25.98
CA GLU A 258 6.39 -1.08 26.26
C GLU A 258 5.51 -1.31 25.03
N VAL A 259 5.96 -0.90 23.84
CA VAL A 259 5.23 -1.16 22.59
C VAL A 259 5.08 -2.68 22.38
N ILE A 260 6.15 -3.46 22.54
CA ILE A 260 6.09 -4.91 22.35
C ILE A 260 5.22 -5.58 23.43
N SER A 261 5.29 -5.11 24.69
CA SER A 261 4.44 -5.60 25.78
C SER A 261 2.96 -5.34 25.47
N ASN A 262 2.60 -4.11 25.08
CA ASN A 262 1.23 -3.77 24.68
C ASN A 262 0.75 -4.58 23.47
N LEU A 263 1.62 -4.82 22.48
CA LEU A 263 1.29 -5.67 21.33
C LEU A 263 0.98 -7.10 21.74
N ASN A 264 1.71 -7.64 22.71
CA ASN A 264 1.51 -9.00 23.23
C ASN A 264 0.24 -9.13 24.08
N GLU A 265 -0.12 -8.09 24.82
CA GLU A 265 -1.26 -8.09 25.75
C GLU A 265 -2.61 -7.80 25.05
N ASN A 266 -2.61 -6.91 24.06
CA ASN A 266 -3.83 -6.29 23.55
C ASN A 266 -4.26 -6.77 22.15
N GLY A 267 -3.53 -7.67 21.50
CA GLY A 267 -3.89 -8.23 20.22
C GLY A 267 -2.78 -8.23 19.18
N ASP A 268 -3.15 -8.27 17.90
CA ASP A 268 -2.22 -8.48 16.81
C ASP A 268 -1.69 -7.19 16.17
N TYR A 269 -2.08 -6.00 16.69
CA TYR A 269 -1.63 -4.70 16.19
C TYR A 269 -1.51 -3.67 17.32
N TYR A 270 -0.34 -3.02 17.42
CA TYR A 270 -0.11 -1.87 18.30
C TYR A 270 1.03 -0.99 17.79
N ALA A 271 0.86 0.32 17.84
CA ALA A 271 1.89 1.33 17.56
C ALA A 271 2.67 1.13 16.24
N GLY A 272 1.97 0.68 15.18
CA GLY A 272 2.58 0.48 13.86
C GLY A 272 3.27 -0.88 13.67
N TRP A 273 3.07 -1.80 14.59
CA TRP A 273 3.56 -3.18 14.48
C TRP A 273 2.41 -4.18 14.46
N GLU A 274 2.56 -5.20 13.64
CA GLU A 274 1.69 -6.39 13.56
C GLU A 274 2.43 -7.59 14.09
N ARG A 275 1.74 -8.46 14.85
CA ARG A 275 2.23 -9.75 15.27
C ARG A 275 1.68 -10.85 14.36
N PHE A 276 2.56 -11.64 13.77
CA PHE A 276 2.19 -12.71 12.83
C PHE A 276 2.25 -14.10 13.46
N ASP A 277 3.11 -14.26 14.46
CA ASP A 277 3.33 -15.47 15.25
C ASP A 277 3.78 -15.04 16.64
N ASP A 278 3.96 -15.97 17.57
CA ASP A 278 4.27 -15.68 18.98
C ASP A 278 5.45 -14.71 19.18
N ASP A 279 6.42 -14.69 18.27
CA ASP A 279 7.61 -13.84 18.35
C ASP A 279 8.01 -13.21 16.99
N VAL A 280 7.13 -13.25 16.02
CA VAL A 280 7.39 -12.64 14.69
C VAL A 280 6.57 -11.39 14.52
N ILE A 281 7.25 -10.26 14.46
CA ILE A 281 6.67 -8.91 14.39
C ILE A 281 7.10 -8.25 13.08
N GLY A 282 6.27 -7.41 12.51
CA GLY A 282 6.62 -6.67 11.31
C GLY A 282 5.55 -5.71 10.86
N HIS A 283 5.75 -5.10 9.71
CA HIS A 283 4.75 -4.28 9.02
C HIS A 283 5.05 -4.22 7.52
N SER A 284 4.01 -4.16 6.70
CA SER A 284 4.14 -3.89 5.26
C SER A 284 3.99 -2.41 4.96
N GLY A 285 4.66 -1.94 3.92
CA GLY A 285 4.48 -0.60 3.38
C GLY A 285 4.05 -0.64 1.92
N GLY A 286 3.09 0.20 1.55
CA GLY A 286 2.66 0.32 0.16
C GLY A 286 2.18 1.73 -0.14
N THR A 287 2.70 2.28 -1.23
CA THR A 287 2.23 3.51 -1.88
C THR A 287 1.97 3.19 -3.34
N PRO A 288 1.38 4.08 -4.13
CA PRO A 288 1.11 3.76 -5.53
C PRO A 288 2.34 3.38 -6.37
N ASN A 289 3.54 3.73 -5.91
CA ASN A 289 4.79 3.61 -6.66
C ASN A 289 5.96 2.97 -5.89
N TYR A 290 5.74 2.54 -4.61
CA TYR A 290 6.72 1.80 -3.82
C TYR A 290 6.04 0.68 -3.04
N SER A 291 6.82 -0.32 -2.64
CA SER A 291 6.44 -1.28 -1.62
C SER A 291 7.61 -1.64 -0.73
N SER A 292 7.31 -1.98 0.51
CA SER A 292 8.30 -2.35 1.52
C SER A 292 7.74 -3.39 2.48
N ARG A 293 8.60 -4.13 3.11
CA ARG A 293 8.25 -5.07 4.18
C ARG A 293 9.39 -5.16 5.18
N ILE A 294 9.05 -5.13 6.47
CA ILE A 294 9.96 -5.40 7.57
C ILE A 294 9.39 -6.51 8.44
N VAL A 295 10.25 -7.45 8.83
CA VAL A 295 9.91 -8.57 9.74
C VAL A 295 11.09 -8.80 10.67
N PHE A 296 10.84 -9.03 11.95
CA PHE A 296 11.87 -9.38 12.92
C PHE A 296 11.35 -10.29 14.04
N SER A 297 12.28 -10.94 14.73
CA SER A 297 12.08 -11.68 15.97
C SER A 297 13.18 -11.33 16.94
N ARG A 298 12.80 -10.97 18.16
CA ARG A 298 13.75 -10.66 19.24
C ARG A 298 14.43 -11.90 19.76
N SER A 299 13.69 -12.99 19.95
CA SER A 299 14.24 -14.23 20.52
C SER A 299 15.22 -14.93 19.58
N LYS A 300 15.06 -14.72 18.26
CA LYS A 300 15.93 -15.26 17.22
C LYS A 300 17.09 -14.32 16.86
N GLU A 301 17.08 -13.11 17.39
CA GLU A 301 18.00 -12.03 17.01
C GLU A 301 18.14 -11.88 15.51
N LEU A 302 16.98 -11.92 14.79
CA LEU A 302 16.89 -11.94 13.33
C LEU A 302 15.88 -10.90 12.85
N GLY A 303 16.24 -10.20 11.79
CA GLY A 303 15.34 -9.27 11.11
C GLY A 303 15.69 -9.09 9.63
N VAL A 304 14.68 -8.88 8.81
CA VAL A 304 14.80 -8.64 7.37
C VAL A 304 13.93 -7.47 6.97
N CYS A 305 14.46 -6.58 6.13
CA CYS A 305 13.64 -5.58 5.45
C CYS A 305 13.93 -5.57 3.96
N VAL A 306 12.88 -5.40 3.17
CA VAL A 306 12.91 -5.26 1.71
C VAL A 306 12.29 -3.93 1.33
N LEU A 307 12.99 -3.14 0.52
CA LEU A 307 12.56 -1.86 -0.05
C LEU A 307 12.55 -1.96 -1.57
N THR A 308 11.50 -1.48 -2.21
CA THR A 308 11.34 -1.53 -3.67
C THR A 308 10.73 -0.25 -4.22
N ASN A 309 11.14 0.16 -5.42
CA ASN A 309 10.57 1.32 -6.11
C ASN A 309 9.41 0.97 -7.06
N LEU A 310 8.64 -0.06 -6.72
CA LEU A 310 7.45 -0.47 -7.46
C LEU A 310 6.38 -0.98 -6.49
N ASN A 311 5.11 -0.64 -6.73
CA ASN A 311 4.02 -1.21 -5.94
C ASN A 311 3.70 -2.64 -6.39
N VAL A 312 4.30 -3.60 -5.69
CA VAL A 312 4.07 -5.05 -5.82
C VAL A 312 4.06 -5.68 -4.42
N ALA A 313 3.25 -5.09 -3.54
CA ALA A 313 3.28 -5.35 -2.10
C ALA A 313 3.24 -6.84 -1.74
N ALA A 314 2.34 -7.63 -2.33
CA ALA A 314 2.24 -9.06 -2.03
C ALA A 314 3.52 -9.84 -2.40
N THR A 315 4.20 -9.45 -3.50
CA THR A 315 5.46 -10.08 -3.88
C THR A 315 6.60 -9.61 -2.97
N THR A 316 6.61 -8.34 -2.57
CA THR A 316 7.58 -7.78 -1.61
C THR A 316 7.46 -8.44 -0.25
N ASP A 317 6.24 -8.60 0.25
CA ASP A 317 5.97 -9.31 1.50
C ASP A 317 6.48 -10.76 1.45
N SER A 318 6.17 -11.47 0.36
CA SER A 318 6.61 -12.86 0.19
C SER A 318 8.14 -13.01 0.07
N LEU A 319 8.83 -12.06 -0.57
CA LEU A 319 10.29 -12.04 -0.61
C LEU A 319 10.88 -11.88 0.80
N CYS A 320 10.43 -10.88 1.53
CA CYS A 320 10.91 -10.60 2.88
C CYS A 320 10.66 -11.78 3.83
N ASN A 321 9.44 -12.31 3.84
CA ASN A 321 9.08 -13.46 4.67
C ASN A 321 9.88 -14.72 4.29
N SER A 322 10.08 -14.98 2.98
CA SER A 322 10.88 -16.12 2.52
C SER A 322 12.35 -16.02 2.95
N LEU A 323 12.94 -14.83 2.87
CA LEU A 323 14.30 -14.60 3.34
C LEU A 323 14.41 -14.80 4.87
N PHE A 324 13.44 -14.29 5.63
CA PHE A 324 13.38 -14.51 7.07
C PHE A 324 13.25 -15.99 7.42
N GLU A 325 12.35 -16.73 6.75
CA GLU A 325 12.17 -18.17 6.95
C GLU A 325 13.45 -18.99 6.63
N GLU A 326 14.15 -18.64 5.54
CA GLU A 326 15.40 -19.32 5.16
C GLU A 326 16.53 -19.08 6.18
N LEU A 327 16.65 -17.86 6.70
CA LEU A 327 17.64 -17.50 7.70
C LEU A 327 17.33 -18.13 9.06
N ASP A 328 16.05 -18.35 9.37
CA ASP A 328 15.60 -19.08 10.57
C ASP A 328 15.74 -20.62 10.43
N GLY A 329 16.35 -21.10 9.35
CA GLY A 329 16.61 -22.52 9.10
C GLY A 329 15.48 -23.26 8.39
N GLY A 330 14.45 -22.56 7.92
CA GLY A 330 13.37 -23.12 7.10
C GLY A 330 13.73 -23.25 5.62
N ALA A 331 12.79 -23.74 4.82
CA ALA A 331 12.97 -23.91 3.38
C ALA A 331 12.75 -22.62 2.57
N GLY A 332 12.19 -21.59 3.21
CA GLY A 332 11.68 -20.39 2.53
C GLY A 332 10.45 -20.66 1.66
N SER A 333 9.61 -19.68 1.55
CA SER A 333 8.40 -19.74 0.72
C SER A 333 8.70 -19.30 -0.73
N GLY A 334 7.86 -19.70 -1.69
CA GLY A 334 7.89 -19.16 -3.06
C GLY A 334 7.35 -17.74 -3.12
N LEU A 335 7.77 -16.95 -4.11
CA LEU A 335 7.25 -15.61 -4.33
C LEU A 335 5.77 -15.64 -4.74
N VAL A 336 4.96 -14.85 -4.07
CA VAL A 336 3.54 -14.66 -4.39
C VAL A 336 3.42 -13.62 -5.52
N CYS A 337 2.61 -13.90 -6.53
CA CYS A 337 2.39 -12.95 -7.61
C CYS A 337 1.43 -11.85 -7.15
N ASP A 338 1.87 -10.59 -7.27
CA ASP A 338 1.06 -9.44 -6.93
C ASP A 338 -0.12 -9.24 -7.88
N VAL A 339 -1.22 -8.72 -7.37
CA VAL A 339 -2.45 -8.46 -8.14
C VAL A 339 -2.22 -7.48 -9.30
N TRP A 340 -1.36 -6.48 -9.13
CA TRP A 340 -1.04 -5.51 -10.18
C TRP A 340 -0.20 -6.15 -11.30
N THR A 341 0.67 -7.10 -10.95
CA THR A 341 1.40 -7.92 -11.94
C THR A 341 0.43 -8.77 -12.77
N VAL A 342 -0.55 -9.39 -12.13
CA VAL A 342 -1.60 -10.15 -12.81
C VAL A 342 -2.40 -9.26 -13.76
N PHE A 343 -2.82 -8.08 -13.28
CA PHE A 343 -3.57 -7.14 -14.12
C PHE A 343 -2.75 -6.60 -15.28
N ASP A 344 -1.45 -6.35 -15.08
CA ASP A 344 -0.57 -5.96 -16.16
C ASP A 344 -0.52 -7.02 -17.27
N ILE A 345 -0.41 -8.29 -16.92
CA ILE A 345 -0.43 -9.40 -17.89
C ILE A 345 -1.76 -9.46 -18.63
N ILE A 346 -2.88 -9.41 -17.89
CA ILE A 346 -4.24 -9.48 -18.46
C ILE A 346 -4.48 -8.32 -19.41
N PHE A 347 -4.26 -7.08 -18.95
CA PHE A 347 -4.58 -5.88 -19.74
C PHE A 347 -3.57 -5.61 -20.86
N THR A 348 -2.33 -6.08 -20.76
CA THR A 348 -1.40 -6.15 -21.89
C THR A 348 -1.96 -7.08 -22.97
N SER A 349 -2.45 -8.26 -22.58
CA SER A 349 -3.06 -9.22 -23.51
C SER A 349 -4.34 -8.67 -24.13
N VAL A 350 -5.21 -8.03 -23.35
CA VAL A 350 -6.41 -7.33 -23.80
C VAL A 350 -6.06 -6.25 -24.83
N SER A 351 -5.00 -5.48 -24.58
CA SER A 351 -4.54 -4.43 -25.49
C SER A 351 -4.10 -4.99 -26.85
N VAL A 352 -3.30 -6.07 -26.84
CA VAL A 352 -2.82 -6.71 -28.07
C VAL A 352 -3.98 -7.32 -28.85
N ILE A 353 -4.86 -8.06 -28.18
CA ILE A 353 -6.04 -8.69 -28.79
C ILE A 353 -7.02 -7.64 -29.31
N GLY A 354 -7.24 -6.56 -28.55
CA GLY A 354 -8.11 -5.46 -28.94
C GLY A 354 -7.62 -4.75 -30.20
N ILE A 355 -6.32 -4.43 -30.28
CA ILE A 355 -5.75 -3.85 -31.51
C ILE A 355 -5.99 -4.77 -32.71
N ALA A 356 -5.77 -6.09 -32.56
CA ALA A 356 -6.07 -7.05 -33.62
C ALA A 356 -7.56 -7.07 -33.98
N LEU A 357 -8.45 -7.03 -32.98
CA LEU A 357 -9.91 -6.98 -33.17
C LEU A 357 -10.34 -5.70 -33.90
N LEU A 358 -9.75 -4.55 -33.55
CA LEU A 358 -10.04 -3.28 -34.24
C LEU A 358 -9.72 -3.39 -35.75
N ILE A 359 -8.57 -3.96 -36.10
CA ILE A 359 -8.17 -4.21 -37.47
C ILE A 359 -9.17 -5.17 -38.16
N VAL A 360 -9.51 -6.30 -37.54
CA VAL A 360 -10.43 -7.29 -38.06
C VAL A 360 -11.82 -6.71 -38.28
N THR A 361 -12.30 -5.83 -37.41
CA THR A 361 -13.60 -5.15 -37.50
C THR A 361 -13.74 -4.35 -38.80
N LEU A 362 -12.64 -3.79 -39.33
CA LEU A 362 -12.65 -3.08 -40.61
C LEU A 362 -13.10 -4.00 -41.79
N PHE A 363 -12.78 -5.29 -41.73
CA PHE A 363 -13.08 -6.29 -42.76
C PHE A 363 -14.35 -7.10 -42.48
N MET A 364 -14.93 -7.00 -41.26
CA MET A 364 -16.17 -7.71 -40.91
C MET A 364 -17.37 -7.19 -41.74
N LYS A 365 -18.10 -8.13 -42.38
CA LYS A 365 -19.31 -7.83 -43.17
C LYS A 365 -20.59 -8.39 -42.55
N LYS A 366 -20.47 -9.45 -41.71
CA LYS A 366 -21.64 -10.13 -41.12
C LYS A 366 -22.16 -9.38 -39.90
N LYS A 367 -23.35 -8.80 -40.03
CA LYS A 367 -24.03 -8.02 -38.97
C LYS A 367 -24.21 -8.77 -37.67
N GLY A 368 -24.53 -10.06 -37.69
CA GLY A 368 -24.69 -10.89 -36.50
C GLY A 368 -23.39 -11.03 -35.72
N ILE A 369 -22.24 -11.14 -36.39
CA ILE A 369 -20.92 -11.22 -35.73
C ILE A 369 -20.61 -9.86 -35.07
N LEU A 370 -20.83 -8.74 -35.76
CA LEU A 370 -20.62 -7.40 -35.19
C LEU A 370 -21.46 -7.18 -33.93
N ILE A 371 -22.74 -7.58 -33.95
CA ILE A 371 -23.64 -7.45 -32.78
C ILE A 371 -23.13 -8.33 -31.64
N GLY A 372 -22.78 -9.58 -31.90
CA GLY A 372 -22.27 -10.50 -30.87
C GLY A 372 -20.96 -10.02 -30.23
N THR A 373 -20.01 -9.54 -31.04
CA THR A 373 -18.76 -8.95 -30.58
C THR A 373 -19.02 -7.68 -29.77
N GLY A 374 -19.90 -6.79 -30.22
CA GLY A 374 -20.27 -5.59 -29.47
C GLY A 374 -20.93 -5.89 -28.13
N ALA A 375 -21.83 -6.88 -28.09
CA ALA A 375 -22.44 -7.33 -26.84
C ALA A 375 -21.39 -7.88 -25.83
N PHE A 376 -20.44 -8.67 -26.33
CA PHE A 376 -19.35 -9.20 -25.51
C PHE A 376 -18.46 -8.09 -24.93
N LEU A 377 -18.06 -7.11 -25.77
CA LEU A 377 -17.27 -5.96 -25.30
C LEU A 377 -18.03 -5.09 -24.29
N ALA A 378 -19.35 -4.91 -24.50
CA ALA A 378 -20.18 -4.18 -23.56
C ALA A 378 -20.20 -4.86 -22.18
N ILE A 379 -20.30 -6.20 -22.14
CA ILE A 379 -20.23 -6.97 -20.89
C ILE A 379 -18.86 -6.78 -20.22
N LEU A 380 -17.75 -6.86 -20.97
CA LEU A 380 -16.41 -6.64 -20.41
C LEU A 380 -16.25 -5.23 -19.83
N LEU A 381 -16.71 -4.20 -20.53
CA LEU A 381 -16.66 -2.82 -20.02
C LEU A 381 -17.50 -2.66 -18.75
N VAL A 382 -18.71 -3.23 -18.72
CA VAL A 382 -19.56 -3.20 -17.50
C VAL A 382 -18.85 -3.91 -16.33
N LEU A 383 -18.24 -5.06 -16.58
CA LEU A 383 -17.47 -5.77 -15.54
C LEU A 383 -16.33 -4.89 -15.00
N VAL A 384 -15.58 -4.22 -15.86
CA VAL A 384 -14.50 -3.33 -15.43
C VAL A 384 -15.03 -2.13 -14.64
N PHE A 385 -16.03 -1.41 -15.16
CA PHE A 385 -16.52 -0.18 -14.52
C PHE A 385 -17.38 -0.41 -13.27
N VAL A 386 -17.93 -1.60 -13.09
CA VAL A 386 -18.77 -1.94 -11.92
C VAL A 386 -18.03 -2.83 -10.94
N LEU A 387 -17.40 -3.91 -11.42
CA LEU A 387 -16.81 -4.92 -10.55
C LEU A 387 -15.52 -4.43 -9.88
N PHE A 388 -14.64 -3.71 -10.60
CA PHE A 388 -13.40 -3.20 -10.03
C PHE A 388 -13.64 -2.23 -8.86
N PRO A 389 -14.48 -1.18 -8.99
CA PRO A 389 -14.84 -0.32 -7.87
C PRO A 389 -15.41 -1.08 -6.66
N LEU A 390 -16.22 -2.11 -6.91
CA LEU A 390 -16.78 -2.94 -5.83
C LEU A 390 -15.74 -3.81 -5.11
N ILE A 391 -14.77 -4.36 -5.87
CA ILE A 391 -13.70 -5.20 -5.30
C ILE A 391 -12.73 -4.35 -4.48
N PHE A 392 -12.25 -3.27 -5.06
CA PHE A 392 -11.22 -2.43 -4.45
C PHE A 392 -11.77 -1.42 -3.43
N GLY A 393 -13.08 -1.16 -3.43
CA GLY A 393 -13.68 -0.16 -2.56
C GLY A 393 -13.27 1.28 -2.89
N ALA A 394 -12.78 1.51 -4.11
CA ALA A 394 -12.26 2.78 -4.61
C ALA A 394 -12.95 3.18 -5.92
N GLY A 395 -12.92 4.48 -6.27
CA GLY A 395 -13.44 4.95 -7.54
C GLY A 395 -12.63 4.40 -8.74
N ILE A 396 -13.29 4.18 -9.87
CA ILE A 396 -12.58 3.70 -11.08
C ILE A 396 -11.46 4.66 -11.52
N ARG A 397 -11.60 5.98 -11.24
CA ARG A 397 -10.56 6.97 -11.53
C ARG A 397 -9.32 6.75 -10.68
N ASP A 398 -9.49 6.50 -9.37
CA ASP A 398 -8.39 6.26 -8.44
C ASP A 398 -7.70 4.94 -8.78
N ILE A 399 -8.48 3.89 -9.06
CA ILE A 399 -7.93 2.62 -9.53
C ILE A 399 -7.11 2.85 -10.80
N ALA A 400 -7.68 3.48 -11.83
CA ALA A 400 -7.06 3.61 -13.14
C ALA A 400 -5.85 4.55 -13.17
N PHE A 401 -5.90 5.67 -12.46
CA PHE A 401 -4.89 6.72 -12.58
C PHE A 401 -3.91 6.77 -11.40
N VAL A 402 -4.20 6.10 -10.28
CA VAL A 402 -3.31 6.06 -9.12
C VAL A 402 -2.67 4.69 -8.95
N TRP A 403 -3.46 3.61 -8.95
CA TRP A 403 -3.01 2.29 -8.50
C TRP A 403 -2.71 1.28 -9.61
N ALA A 404 -3.59 1.17 -10.61
CA ALA A 404 -3.50 0.10 -11.61
C ALA A 404 -2.36 0.31 -12.62
N PRO A 405 -1.83 -0.76 -13.24
CA PRO A 405 -0.80 -0.66 -14.28
C PRO A 405 -1.25 0.21 -15.47
N TRP A 406 -0.30 0.81 -16.18
CA TRP A 406 -0.59 1.58 -17.40
C TRP A 406 -1.31 0.75 -18.48
N SER A 407 -1.03 -0.55 -18.55
CA SER A 407 -1.73 -1.49 -19.43
C SER A 407 -3.22 -1.57 -19.13
N PHE A 408 -3.65 -1.38 -17.87
CA PHE A 408 -5.07 -1.32 -17.50
C PHE A 408 -5.78 -0.15 -18.18
N VAL A 409 -5.19 1.05 -18.09
CA VAL A 409 -5.73 2.25 -18.75
C VAL A 409 -5.78 2.06 -20.27
N ALA A 410 -4.68 1.59 -20.85
CA ALA A 410 -4.60 1.33 -22.28
C ALA A 410 -5.61 0.27 -22.74
N GLY A 411 -5.76 -0.82 -22.00
CA GLY A 411 -6.73 -1.86 -22.29
C GLY A 411 -8.17 -1.37 -22.30
N ILE A 412 -8.54 -0.52 -21.33
CA ILE A 412 -9.87 0.11 -21.30
C ILE A 412 -10.08 1.02 -22.53
N VAL A 413 -9.09 1.86 -22.83
CA VAL A 413 -9.17 2.77 -24.00
C VAL A 413 -9.35 1.98 -25.29
N ILE A 414 -8.62 0.89 -25.47
CA ILE A 414 -8.70 0.02 -26.64
C ILE A 414 -10.08 -0.67 -26.70
N LEU A 415 -10.60 -1.22 -25.60
CA LEU A 415 -11.94 -1.80 -25.56
C LEU A 415 -13.04 -0.78 -25.92
N MET A 416 -12.89 0.47 -25.49
CA MET A 416 -13.81 1.56 -25.87
C MET A 416 -13.69 1.91 -27.36
N ALA A 417 -12.48 1.92 -27.91
CA ALA A 417 -12.25 2.15 -29.35
C ALA A 417 -12.83 1.02 -30.20
N ASP A 418 -12.67 -0.24 -29.77
CA ASP A 418 -13.31 -1.40 -30.44
C ASP A 418 -14.81 -1.30 -30.45
N MET A 419 -15.42 -0.92 -29.33
CA MET A 419 -16.87 -0.70 -29.23
C MET A 419 -17.34 0.39 -30.19
N ALA A 420 -16.64 1.53 -30.22
CA ALA A 420 -16.94 2.63 -31.13
C ALA A 420 -16.79 2.19 -32.58
N GLY A 421 -15.74 1.46 -32.95
CA GLY A 421 -15.50 0.90 -34.27
C GLY A 421 -16.64 -0.03 -34.72
N ILE A 422 -17.11 -0.91 -33.86
CA ILE A 422 -18.25 -1.80 -34.11
C ILE A 422 -19.54 -1.01 -34.34
N VAL A 423 -19.84 -0.02 -33.51
CA VAL A 423 -21.03 0.83 -33.66
C VAL A 423 -21.00 1.57 -34.99
N ILE A 424 -19.89 2.20 -35.37
CA ILE A 424 -19.72 2.88 -36.65
C ILE A 424 -19.94 1.90 -37.80
N LYS A 425 -19.35 0.70 -37.73
CA LYS A 425 -19.50 -0.31 -38.79
C LYS A 425 -20.95 -0.78 -38.95
N LEU A 426 -21.68 -0.98 -37.83
CA LEU A 426 -23.10 -1.34 -37.87
C LEU A 426 -23.97 -0.26 -38.55
N VAL A 427 -23.67 1.02 -38.27
CA VAL A 427 -24.34 2.15 -38.91
C VAL A 427 -24.06 2.15 -40.41
N LEU A 428 -22.80 1.98 -40.83
CA LEU A 428 -22.43 1.94 -42.25
C LEU A 428 -23.07 0.75 -42.99
N VAL A 429 -23.15 -0.42 -42.40
CA VAL A 429 -23.83 -1.59 -42.97
C VAL A 429 -25.32 -1.31 -43.17
N LYS A 430 -25.98 -0.69 -42.16
CA LYS A 430 -27.41 -0.32 -42.27
C LYS A 430 -27.68 0.71 -43.37
N VAL A 431 -26.83 1.73 -43.52
CA VAL A 431 -26.94 2.74 -44.57
C VAL A 431 -26.80 2.12 -45.97
N ASN A 432 -25.86 1.19 -46.16
CA ASN A 432 -25.65 0.50 -47.42
C ASN A 432 -26.84 -0.42 -47.79
N GLU A 433 -27.41 -1.15 -46.80
CA GLU A 433 -28.64 -1.96 -47.01
C GLU A 433 -29.84 -1.11 -47.39
N GLY A 434 -29.95 0.14 -46.91
CA GLY A 434 -30.99 1.09 -47.28
C GLY A 434 -30.86 1.58 -48.71
N ARG A 435 -29.62 1.86 -49.14
CA ARG A 435 -29.37 2.33 -50.54
C ARG A 435 -29.61 1.26 -51.59
N THR A 436 -29.37 -0.01 -51.28
CA THR A 436 -29.64 -1.14 -52.22
C THR A 436 -31.12 -1.50 -52.33
N LYS A 437 -31.99 -1.01 -51.43
CA LYS A 437 -33.44 -1.23 -51.48
C LYS A 437 -34.21 -0.09 -52.21
N THR A 438 -33.55 1.05 -52.43
CA THR A 438 -34.15 2.23 -53.06
C THR A 438 -33.66 2.49 -54.50
N GLY A 439 -32.74 1.70 -55.03
CA GLY A 439 -32.27 1.64 -56.39
C GLY A 439 -32.71 0.33 -57.08
#